data_cfaee886111f0f845d1adee6d9347fc9
#
_entry.id   cfaee886111f0f845d1adee6d9347fc9
#
_cell.length_a   1.000
_cell.length_b   1.000
_cell.length_c   1.000
_cell.angle_alpha   90.00
_cell.angle_beta   90.00
_cell.angle_gamma   90.00
#
_symmetry.space_group_name_H-M   'P 1'
#
loop_
_entity.id
_entity.type
_entity.pdbx_description
1 polymer ?
#
loop_
_entity_poly.entity_id
_entity_poly.type
_entity_poly.pdbx_seq_one_letter_code
_entity_poly.pdbx_strand_id
1 'polypeptide(L)'
;MSEKKERIAFFDTKPYDRVWFDQLNRHYHIKYYEHKLTPDSVSLAQGCRAVIPFVNDTLDKTVIDGLCEAGVEMIALRCAGYNNVDRQAAAGRIAVTRVPGYSPYAVAEFTMGLLLTLNRKIHKAYFRTRDFNFSLNGLVGFDLHGRTVGVIGTGKIGQIFIRICRGFGMNVVAYDPYPLPDADFPYV
;
A
#
# COMPACT_ATOMS: atom_id res chain seq x y z
N MET A 1 -28.11 25.75 -16.86
CA MET A 1 -27.25 26.12 -15.70
C MET A 1 -26.20 25.01 -15.57
N SER A 2 -24.92 25.32 -15.74
CA SER A 2 -23.83 24.32 -15.55
C SER A 2 -23.83 23.93 -14.08
N GLU A 3 -24.09 22.67 -13.75
CA GLU A 3 -23.94 22.16 -12.40
C GLU A 3 -22.51 22.43 -11.93
N LYS A 4 -22.37 23.12 -10.80
CA LYS A 4 -21.08 23.45 -10.22
C LYS A 4 -20.48 22.12 -9.71
N LYS A 5 -19.46 21.61 -10.41
CA LYS A 5 -18.79 20.38 -10.01
C LYS A 5 -18.23 20.49 -8.59
N GLU A 6 -18.49 19.49 -7.77
CA GLU A 6 -17.90 19.36 -6.43
C GLU A 6 -16.38 19.29 -6.52
N ARG A 7 -15.70 19.94 -5.58
CA ARG A 7 -14.24 20.00 -5.55
C ARG A 7 -13.67 18.93 -4.62
N ILE A 8 -12.59 18.31 -5.08
CA ILE A 8 -11.83 17.30 -4.34
C ILE A 8 -10.37 17.73 -4.30
N ALA A 9 -9.73 17.66 -3.12
CA ALA A 9 -8.29 17.85 -2.99
C ALA A 9 -7.60 16.48 -2.93
N PHE A 10 -6.68 16.25 -3.87
CA PHE A 10 -5.94 14.99 -4.00
C PHE A 10 -4.49 15.22 -3.56
N PHE A 11 -4.07 14.67 -2.42
CA PHE A 11 -2.75 14.87 -1.83
C PHE A 11 -1.79 13.72 -2.15
N ASP A 12 -0.49 14.00 -2.02
CA ASP A 12 0.63 13.08 -2.34
C ASP A 12 0.43 12.41 -3.71
N THR A 13 0.01 13.22 -4.69
CA THR A 13 -0.32 12.76 -6.06
C THR A 13 0.93 12.27 -6.77
N LYS A 14 0.80 11.11 -7.42
CA LYS A 14 1.83 10.56 -8.30
C LYS A 14 1.39 10.67 -9.77
N PRO A 15 2.31 10.68 -10.74
CA PRO A 15 1.95 10.77 -12.15
C PRO A 15 0.91 9.74 -12.61
N TYR A 16 1.01 8.50 -12.11
CA TYR A 16 0.07 7.43 -12.46
C TYR A 16 -1.35 7.64 -11.90
N ASP A 17 -1.52 8.41 -10.82
CA ASP A 17 -2.85 8.72 -10.28
C ASP A 17 -3.65 9.54 -11.30
N ARG A 18 -3.03 10.58 -11.89
CA ARG A 18 -3.68 11.43 -12.88
C ARG A 18 -4.16 10.64 -14.10
N VAL A 19 -3.36 9.68 -14.57
CA VAL A 19 -3.72 8.85 -15.73
C VAL A 19 -5.10 8.22 -15.56
N TRP A 20 -5.36 7.66 -14.39
CA TRP A 20 -6.62 6.94 -14.14
C TRP A 20 -7.75 7.86 -13.69
N PHE A 21 -7.45 8.79 -12.78
CA PHE A 21 -8.49 9.68 -12.27
C PHE A 21 -9.00 10.64 -13.34
N ASP A 22 -8.15 11.21 -14.18
CA ASP A 22 -8.57 12.11 -15.25
C ASP A 22 -9.34 11.36 -16.34
N GLN A 23 -8.94 10.13 -16.64
CA GLN A 23 -9.63 9.28 -17.62
C GLN A 23 -11.05 8.90 -17.17
N LEU A 24 -11.23 8.60 -15.89
CA LEU A 24 -12.49 8.08 -15.33
C LEU A 24 -13.39 9.16 -14.75
N ASN A 25 -12.82 10.30 -14.33
CA ASN A 25 -13.56 11.39 -13.70
C ASN A 25 -14.47 12.12 -14.70
N ARG A 26 -15.78 12.19 -14.40
CA ARG A 26 -16.77 12.93 -15.18
C ARG A 26 -17.51 14.00 -14.36
N HIS A 27 -17.47 13.90 -13.04
CA HIS A 27 -18.39 14.61 -12.16
C HIS A 27 -17.73 15.60 -11.22
N TYR A 28 -16.42 15.46 -10.96
CA TYR A 28 -15.71 16.23 -9.94
C TYR A 28 -14.68 17.18 -10.53
N HIS A 29 -14.36 18.24 -9.81
CA HIS A 29 -13.19 19.07 -10.05
C HIS A 29 -12.08 18.65 -9.10
N ILE A 30 -11.10 17.89 -9.56
CA ILE A 30 -9.99 17.38 -8.76
C ILE A 30 -8.83 18.35 -8.81
N LYS A 31 -8.40 18.83 -7.65
CA LYS A 31 -7.14 19.57 -7.48
C LYS A 31 -6.07 18.62 -7.00
N TYR A 32 -5.03 18.44 -7.80
CA TYR A 32 -3.91 17.55 -7.50
C TYR A 32 -2.77 18.31 -6.84
N TYR A 33 -2.32 17.78 -5.69
CA TYR A 33 -1.19 18.31 -4.94
C TYR A 33 -0.12 17.21 -4.78
N GLU A 34 1.12 17.50 -5.15
CA GLU A 34 2.26 16.59 -4.97
C GLU A 34 2.73 16.55 -3.51
N HIS A 35 2.36 17.56 -2.72
CA HIS A 35 2.66 17.60 -1.28
C HIS A 35 1.77 16.64 -0.52
N LYS A 36 2.29 16.18 0.61
CA LYS A 36 1.52 15.41 1.58
C LYS A 36 0.49 16.27 2.29
N LEU A 37 -0.58 15.63 2.75
CA LEU A 37 -1.51 16.23 3.68
C LEU A 37 -0.89 16.23 5.09
N THR A 38 -0.70 17.42 5.63
CA THR A 38 -0.10 17.69 6.94
C THR A 38 -0.83 18.88 7.59
N PRO A 39 -0.57 19.22 8.85
CA PRO A 39 -1.13 20.45 9.44
C PRO A 39 -0.82 21.71 8.64
N ASP A 40 0.36 21.78 8.00
CA ASP A 40 0.77 22.97 7.22
C ASP A 40 0.06 23.08 5.87
N SER A 41 -0.41 21.96 5.31
CA SER A 41 -1.03 21.91 3.99
C SER A 41 -2.55 21.71 4.03
N VAL A 42 -3.15 21.52 5.19
CA VAL A 42 -4.60 21.27 5.34
C VAL A 42 -5.45 22.40 4.75
N SER A 43 -4.97 23.63 4.79
CA SER A 43 -5.64 24.81 4.20
C SER A 43 -5.88 24.68 2.69
N LEU A 44 -5.10 23.88 1.98
CA LEU A 44 -5.28 23.60 0.55
C LEU A 44 -6.61 22.87 0.24
N ALA A 45 -7.21 22.22 1.26
CA ALA A 45 -8.51 21.58 1.15
C ALA A 45 -9.68 22.57 1.26
N GLN A 46 -9.42 23.86 1.50
CA GLN A 46 -10.47 24.88 1.66
C GLN A 46 -11.45 24.87 0.48
N GLY A 47 -12.73 24.72 0.81
CA GLY A 47 -13.83 24.66 -0.15
C GLY A 47 -13.83 23.41 -1.03
N CYS A 48 -13.13 22.36 -0.64
CA CYS A 48 -13.29 21.01 -1.18
C CYS A 48 -14.27 20.22 -0.31
N ARG A 49 -15.08 19.39 -0.94
CA ARG A 49 -16.04 18.52 -0.24
C ARG A 49 -15.41 17.22 0.25
N ALA A 50 -14.37 16.78 -0.46
CA ALA A 50 -13.64 15.58 -0.08
C ALA A 50 -12.13 15.77 -0.26
N VAL A 51 -11.36 14.95 0.45
CA VAL A 51 -9.92 14.81 0.26
C VAL A 51 -9.58 13.35 -0.07
N ILE A 52 -8.58 13.17 -0.95
CA ILE A 52 -8.01 11.87 -1.28
C ILE A 52 -6.53 11.88 -0.84
N PRO A 53 -6.24 11.42 0.38
CA PRO A 53 -4.87 11.30 0.88
C PRO A 53 -4.26 9.94 0.52
N PHE A 54 -2.97 9.77 0.86
CA PHE A 54 -2.27 8.50 0.72
C PHE A 54 -1.78 7.96 2.08
N VAL A 55 -1.20 6.75 2.08
CA VAL A 55 -0.80 6.04 3.30
C VAL A 55 0.21 6.80 4.17
N ASN A 56 1.00 7.67 3.56
CA ASN A 56 2.05 8.45 4.21
C ASN A 56 1.61 9.87 4.58
N ASP A 57 0.33 10.20 4.36
CA ASP A 57 -0.24 11.48 4.78
C ASP A 57 -0.59 11.42 6.26
N THR A 58 -0.52 12.56 6.93
CA THR A 58 -0.90 12.68 8.33
C THR A 58 -2.40 12.96 8.42
N LEU A 59 -3.12 12.14 9.17
CA LEU A 59 -4.55 12.29 9.45
C LEU A 59 -4.80 12.19 10.96
N ASP A 60 -3.97 12.91 11.70
CA ASP A 60 -4.11 13.09 13.15
C ASP A 60 -5.26 14.04 13.49
N LYS A 61 -5.50 14.22 14.79
CA LYS A 61 -6.55 15.10 15.26
C LYS A 61 -6.44 16.52 14.69
N THR A 62 -5.23 17.07 14.60
CA THR A 62 -5.01 18.44 14.11
C THR A 62 -5.42 18.59 12.65
N VAL A 63 -5.04 17.64 11.80
CA VAL A 63 -5.43 17.63 10.38
C VAL A 63 -6.93 17.40 10.23
N ILE A 64 -7.51 16.49 11.00
CA ILE A 64 -8.95 16.22 10.95
C ILE A 64 -9.74 17.45 11.39
N ASP A 65 -9.33 18.14 12.44
CA ASP A 65 -9.95 19.39 12.87
C ASP A 65 -9.90 20.44 11.74
N GLY A 66 -8.74 20.65 11.15
CA GLY A 66 -8.59 21.58 10.03
C GLY A 66 -9.39 21.19 8.77
N LEU A 67 -9.54 19.91 8.47
CA LEU A 67 -10.40 19.44 7.37
C LEU A 67 -11.88 19.75 7.66
N CYS A 68 -12.35 19.50 8.89
CA CYS A 68 -13.71 19.82 9.30
C CYS A 68 -13.98 21.35 9.22
N GLU A 69 -13.02 22.17 9.68
CA GLU A 69 -13.10 23.63 9.59
C GLU A 69 -13.11 24.12 8.14
N ALA A 70 -12.38 23.44 7.24
CA ALA A 70 -12.38 23.71 5.81
C ALA A 70 -13.69 23.29 5.10
N GLY A 71 -14.62 22.61 5.80
CA GLY A 71 -15.88 22.12 5.26
C GLY A 71 -15.76 20.80 4.49
N VAL A 72 -14.72 20.02 4.74
CA VAL A 72 -14.56 18.69 4.13
C VAL A 72 -15.47 17.69 4.82
N GLU A 73 -16.26 16.97 4.05
CA GLU A 73 -17.23 15.98 4.53
C GLU A 73 -16.70 14.54 4.47
N MET A 74 -15.70 14.28 3.62
CA MET A 74 -15.20 12.93 3.35
C MET A 74 -13.68 12.86 3.19
N ILE A 75 -13.07 11.85 3.80
CA ILE A 75 -11.72 11.38 3.55
C ILE A 75 -11.82 10.06 2.79
N ALA A 76 -11.39 10.04 1.53
CA ALA A 76 -11.40 8.85 0.68
C ALA A 76 -9.98 8.28 0.54
N LEU A 77 -9.63 7.31 1.37
CA LEU A 77 -8.32 6.65 1.32
C LEU A 77 -8.21 5.79 0.05
N ARG A 78 -7.18 6.02 -0.77
CA ARG A 78 -6.89 5.20 -1.95
C ARG A 78 -6.05 3.94 -1.65
N CYS A 79 -6.13 3.45 -0.43
CA CYS A 79 -5.39 2.29 0.08
C CYS A 79 -6.24 1.46 1.03
N ALA A 80 -5.77 0.26 1.37
CA ALA A 80 -6.45 -0.63 2.31
C ALA A 80 -6.16 -0.27 3.77
N GLY A 81 -4.94 0.15 4.08
CA GLY A 81 -4.52 0.57 5.42
C GLY A 81 -5.14 1.91 5.84
N TYR A 82 -5.37 2.07 7.13
CA TYR A 82 -5.90 3.31 7.71
C TYR A 82 -5.26 3.64 9.08
N ASN A 83 -4.06 3.11 9.33
CA ASN A 83 -3.35 3.34 10.60
C ASN A 83 -2.91 4.79 10.82
N ASN A 84 -2.83 5.56 9.72
CA ASN A 84 -2.53 6.99 9.73
C ASN A 84 -3.75 7.87 10.05
N VAL A 85 -4.94 7.29 10.29
CA VAL A 85 -6.18 8.03 10.60
C VAL A 85 -6.48 7.98 12.08
N ASP A 86 -6.61 9.12 12.72
CA ASP A 86 -7.18 9.24 14.06
C ASP A 86 -8.71 9.04 13.99
N ARG A 87 -9.14 7.78 14.20
CA ARG A 87 -10.54 7.40 14.12
C ARG A 87 -11.42 8.06 15.20
N GLN A 88 -10.83 8.38 16.37
CA GLN A 88 -11.57 9.03 17.43
C GLN A 88 -11.87 10.48 17.05
N ALA A 89 -10.91 11.18 16.50
CA ALA A 89 -11.08 12.54 16.00
C ALA A 89 -12.06 12.62 14.82
N ALA A 90 -12.11 11.59 13.96
CA ALA A 90 -13.00 11.55 12.80
C ALA A 90 -14.44 11.16 13.14
N ALA A 91 -14.66 10.40 14.22
CA ALA A 91 -15.95 9.80 14.54
C ALA A 91 -17.07 10.84 14.67
N GLY A 92 -18.15 10.65 13.91
CA GLY A 92 -19.33 11.53 13.91
C GLY A 92 -19.12 12.91 13.28
N ARG A 93 -17.91 13.19 12.73
CA ARG A 93 -17.56 14.51 12.19
C ARG A 93 -17.28 14.49 10.69
N ILE A 94 -16.53 13.48 10.22
CA ILE A 94 -16.14 13.35 8.83
C ILE A 94 -16.21 11.89 8.41
N ALA A 95 -16.76 11.61 7.24
CA ALA A 95 -16.82 10.25 6.71
C ALA A 95 -15.42 9.78 6.27
N VAL A 96 -15.04 8.55 6.65
CA VAL A 96 -13.78 7.93 6.21
C VAL A 96 -14.09 6.68 5.44
N THR A 97 -13.63 6.63 4.19
CA THR A 97 -13.74 5.46 3.30
C THR A 97 -12.37 4.96 2.90
N ARG A 98 -12.28 3.69 2.50
CA ARG A 98 -11.02 3.07 2.05
C ARG A 98 -11.28 2.04 0.97
N VAL A 99 -10.22 1.57 0.30
CA VAL A 99 -10.26 0.42 -0.59
C VAL A 99 -9.89 -0.83 0.21
N PRO A 100 -10.86 -1.67 0.62
CA PRO A 100 -10.61 -2.74 1.62
C PRO A 100 -9.76 -3.89 1.11
N GLY A 101 -9.64 -4.04 -0.21
CA GLY A 101 -8.80 -5.05 -0.83
C GLY A 101 -8.76 -4.84 -2.33
N TYR A 102 -7.55 -4.80 -2.90
CA TYR A 102 -7.37 -4.61 -4.34
C TYR A 102 -6.48 -5.70 -4.96
N SER A 103 -5.32 -6.03 -4.41
CA SER A 103 -4.48 -7.12 -4.93
C SER A 103 -3.59 -7.72 -3.83
N PRO A 104 -4.06 -8.70 -3.06
CA PRO A 104 -3.21 -9.41 -2.13
C PRO A 104 -2.10 -10.21 -2.84
N TYR A 105 -2.31 -10.59 -4.10
CA TYR A 105 -1.32 -11.26 -4.94
C TYR A 105 -0.10 -10.38 -5.22
N ALA A 106 -0.30 -9.11 -5.55
CA ALA A 106 0.79 -8.19 -5.87
C ALA A 106 1.84 -8.12 -4.74
N VAL A 107 1.39 -8.05 -3.48
CA VAL A 107 2.29 -8.00 -2.33
C VAL A 107 3.00 -9.33 -2.11
N ALA A 108 2.29 -10.46 -2.24
CA ALA A 108 2.88 -11.79 -2.08
C ALA A 108 3.91 -12.09 -3.17
N GLU A 109 3.61 -11.76 -4.42
CA GLU A 109 4.52 -11.93 -5.57
C GLU A 109 5.75 -11.03 -5.43
N PHE A 110 5.57 -9.78 -5.03
CA PHE A 110 6.68 -8.86 -4.76
C PHE A 110 7.58 -9.38 -3.63
N THR A 111 7.01 -9.95 -2.58
CA THR A 111 7.76 -10.59 -1.48
C THR A 111 8.62 -11.74 -2.00
N MET A 112 8.08 -12.59 -2.88
CA MET A 112 8.86 -13.66 -3.52
C MET A 112 9.95 -13.07 -4.43
N GLY A 113 9.65 -12.02 -5.18
CA GLY A 113 10.64 -11.30 -5.99
C GLY A 113 11.82 -10.78 -5.15
N LEU A 114 11.54 -10.23 -3.97
CA LEU A 114 12.58 -9.80 -3.01
C LEU A 114 13.40 -10.99 -2.48
N LEU A 115 12.74 -12.10 -2.10
CA LEU A 115 13.41 -13.31 -1.62
C LEU A 115 14.36 -13.85 -2.69
N LEU A 116 13.91 -13.98 -3.93
CA LEU A 116 14.75 -14.42 -5.06
C LEU A 116 15.90 -13.45 -5.33
N THR A 117 15.63 -12.16 -5.29
CA THR A 117 16.64 -11.11 -5.49
C THR A 117 17.74 -11.19 -4.43
N LEU A 118 17.36 -11.39 -3.16
CA LEU A 118 18.32 -11.56 -2.06
C LEU A 118 19.13 -12.85 -2.18
N ASN A 119 18.46 -13.98 -2.44
CA ASN A 119 19.12 -15.27 -2.55
C ASN A 119 20.03 -15.35 -3.77
N ARG A 120 19.52 -15.03 -4.95
CA ARG A 120 20.24 -15.16 -6.23
C ARG A 120 21.08 -13.94 -6.57
N LYS A 121 21.12 -12.92 -5.69
CA LYS A 121 21.91 -11.67 -5.86
C LYS A 121 21.63 -10.95 -7.18
N ILE A 122 20.39 -11.01 -7.69
CA ILE A 122 19.99 -10.51 -9.02
C ILE A 122 20.42 -9.05 -9.22
N HIS A 123 20.18 -8.20 -8.21
CA HIS A 123 20.57 -6.78 -8.24
C HIS A 123 22.08 -6.59 -8.39
N LYS A 124 22.90 -7.40 -7.68
CA LYS A 124 24.37 -7.34 -7.80
C LYS A 124 24.86 -7.81 -9.17
N ALA A 125 24.27 -8.90 -9.67
CA ALA A 125 24.58 -9.42 -10.99
C ALA A 125 24.25 -8.39 -12.08
N TYR A 126 23.09 -7.74 -11.99
CA TYR A 126 22.70 -6.70 -12.93
C TYR A 126 23.72 -5.55 -13.01
N PHE A 127 24.12 -4.97 -11.88
CA PHE A 127 25.12 -3.89 -11.88
C PHE A 127 26.45 -4.35 -12.43
N ARG A 128 26.94 -5.54 -12.02
CA ARG A 128 28.22 -6.06 -12.51
C ARG A 128 28.22 -6.26 -14.03
N THR A 129 27.17 -6.85 -14.59
CA THR A 129 27.10 -7.07 -16.04
C THR A 129 27.05 -5.75 -16.81
N ARG A 130 26.41 -4.72 -16.29
CA ARG A 130 26.46 -3.37 -16.87
C ARG A 130 27.88 -2.78 -16.90
N ASP A 131 28.69 -3.11 -15.89
CA ASP A 131 30.08 -2.68 -15.77
C ASP A 131 31.05 -3.66 -16.46
N PHE A 132 30.55 -4.55 -17.32
CA PHE A 132 31.32 -5.59 -18.00
C PHE A 132 32.13 -6.52 -17.07
N ASN A 133 31.71 -6.65 -15.81
CA ASN A 133 32.28 -7.54 -14.82
C ASN A 133 31.46 -8.84 -14.74
N PHE A 134 32.01 -9.92 -15.30
CA PHE A 134 31.38 -11.25 -15.36
C PHE A 134 31.85 -12.20 -14.24
N SER A 135 32.54 -11.69 -13.23
CA SER A 135 32.98 -12.51 -12.08
C SER A 135 31.79 -13.03 -11.28
N LEU A 136 31.80 -14.32 -10.94
CA LEU A 136 30.79 -14.97 -10.12
C LEU A 136 31.03 -14.81 -8.60
N ASN A 137 32.15 -14.22 -8.19
CA ASN A 137 32.49 -14.07 -6.78
C ASN A 137 31.40 -13.33 -6.00
N GLY A 138 30.87 -13.95 -4.92
CA GLY A 138 29.82 -13.39 -4.08
C GLY A 138 28.42 -13.36 -4.71
N LEU A 139 28.22 -14.07 -5.85
CA LEU A 139 26.89 -14.23 -6.47
C LEU A 139 26.25 -15.61 -6.18
N VAL A 140 26.95 -16.47 -5.44
CA VAL A 140 26.43 -17.80 -5.08
C VAL A 140 25.18 -17.66 -4.22
N GLY A 141 24.13 -18.34 -4.60
CA GLY A 141 22.89 -18.53 -3.83
C GLY A 141 22.69 -20.02 -3.51
N PHE A 142 21.50 -20.38 -3.07
CA PHE A 142 21.08 -21.74 -2.79
C PHE A 142 19.71 -22.04 -3.40
N ASP A 143 19.37 -23.32 -3.55
CA ASP A 143 18.04 -23.71 -4.01
C ASP A 143 17.01 -23.55 -2.89
N LEU A 144 15.86 -22.99 -3.21
CA LEU A 144 14.75 -22.88 -2.26
C LEU A 144 14.04 -24.19 -2.06
N HIS A 145 14.08 -25.09 -3.06
CA HIS A 145 13.50 -26.41 -3.00
C HIS A 145 14.02 -27.18 -1.77
N GLY A 146 13.10 -27.81 -1.02
CA GLY A 146 13.42 -28.54 0.20
C GLY A 146 13.78 -27.68 1.42
N ARG A 147 13.90 -26.36 1.27
CA ARG A 147 14.15 -25.46 2.40
C ARG A 147 12.85 -25.14 3.15
N THR A 148 12.99 -24.74 4.40
CA THR A 148 11.86 -24.29 5.22
C THR A 148 11.79 -22.76 5.24
N VAL A 149 10.59 -22.23 5.01
CA VAL A 149 10.27 -20.82 5.16
C VAL A 149 9.37 -20.61 6.38
N GLY A 150 9.70 -19.61 7.22
CA GLY A 150 8.84 -19.13 8.29
C GLY A 150 7.99 -17.96 7.78
N VAL A 151 6.66 -18.04 7.98
CA VAL A 151 5.73 -16.98 7.58
C VAL A 151 5.06 -16.41 8.83
N ILE A 152 5.29 -15.12 9.09
CA ILE A 152 4.65 -14.39 10.17
C ILE A 152 3.45 -13.63 9.59
N GLY A 153 2.26 -13.99 10.05
CA GLY A 153 0.99 -13.48 9.53
C GLY A 153 0.39 -14.37 8.45
N THR A 154 -0.74 -15.02 8.75
CA THR A 154 -1.44 -15.94 7.85
C THR A 154 -2.76 -15.38 7.31
N GLY A 155 -2.87 -14.06 7.24
CA GLY A 155 -3.96 -13.37 6.56
C GLY A 155 -3.95 -13.63 5.04
N LYS A 156 -4.78 -12.92 4.28
CA LYS A 156 -4.94 -13.14 2.83
C LYS A 156 -3.60 -13.13 2.06
N ILE A 157 -2.71 -12.20 2.36
CA ILE A 157 -1.39 -12.08 1.70
C ILE A 157 -0.49 -13.25 2.12
N GLY A 158 -0.40 -13.56 3.42
CA GLY A 158 0.42 -14.64 3.93
C GLY A 158 0.05 -16.00 3.34
N GLN A 159 -1.24 -16.31 3.22
CA GLN A 159 -1.72 -17.55 2.58
C GLN A 159 -1.33 -17.65 1.11
N ILE A 160 -1.38 -16.52 0.36
CA ILE A 160 -0.94 -16.49 -1.04
C ILE A 160 0.58 -16.74 -1.10
N PHE A 161 1.35 -16.07 -0.24
CA PHE A 161 2.80 -16.26 -0.19
C PHE A 161 3.18 -17.70 0.16
N ILE A 162 2.47 -18.33 1.10
CA ILE A 162 2.63 -19.76 1.44
C ILE A 162 2.43 -20.65 0.21
N ARG A 163 1.37 -20.42 -0.58
CA ARG A 163 1.13 -21.17 -1.82
C ARG A 163 2.26 -21.00 -2.84
N ILE A 164 2.78 -19.77 -2.97
CA ILE A 164 3.93 -19.49 -3.85
C ILE A 164 5.16 -20.27 -3.37
N CYS A 165 5.47 -20.23 -2.07
CA CYS A 165 6.61 -20.97 -1.49
C CYS A 165 6.49 -22.46 -1.71
N ARG A 166 5.30 -23.04 -1.57
CA ARG A 166 5.04 -24.45 -1.88
C ARG A 166 5.25 -24.78 -3.35
N GLY A 167 4.89 -23.84 -4.26
CA GLY A 167 5.20 -23.98 -5.68
C GLY A 167 6.70 -24.06 -5.97
N PHE A 168 7.54 -23.51 -5.10
CA PHE A 168 9.00 -23.68 -5.12
C PHE A 168 9.48 -24.96 -4.43
N GLY A 169 8.59 -25.81 -3.94
CA GLY A 169 8.94 -27.04 -3.22
C GLY A 169 9.49 -26.79 -1.81
N MET A 170 9.14 -25.64 -1.20
CA MET A 170 9.56 -25.32 0.17
C MET A 170 8.63 -25.95 1.21
N ASN A 171 9.19 -26.29 2.36
CA ASN A 171 8.42 -26.56 3.58
C ASN A 171 8.00 -25.22 4.21
N VAL A 172 6.84 -25.20 4.86
CA VAL A 172 6.30 -23.97 5.48
C VAL A 172 6.06 -24.22 6.96
N VAL A 173 6.47 -23.27 7.78
CA VAL A 173 6.02 -23.10 9.17
C VAL A 173 5.48 -21.68 9.33
N ALA A 174 4.46 -21.50 10.16
CA ALA A 174 3.82 -20.20 10.28
C ALA A 174 3.63 -19.78 11.74
N TYR A 175 3.51 -18.46 11.93
CA TYR A 175 3.07 -17.86 13.18
C TYR A 175 1.98 -16.81 12.91
N ASP A 176 0.92 -16.85 13.71
CA ASP A 176 -0.12 -15.84 13.72
C ASP A 176 -0.77 -15.80 15.11
N PRO A 177 -1.00 -14.63 15.73
CA PRO A 177 -1.75 -14.51 16.98
C PRO A 177 -3.16 -15.10 16.90
N TYR A 178 -3.70 -15.18 15.67
CA TYR A 178 -5.04 -15.73 15.36
C TYR A 178 -4.91 -16.82 14.30
N PRO A 179 -4.39 -18.01 14.65
CA PRO A 179 -4.14 -19.08 13.69
C PRO A 179 -5.43 -19.54 13.00
N LEU A 180 -5.30 -19.92 11.74
CA LEU A 180 -6.42 -20.47 10.98
C LEU A 180 -6.75 -21.89 11.48
N PRO A 181 -8.03 -22.19 11.78
CA PRO A 181 -8.38 -23.51 12.34
C PRO A 181 -8.08 -24.69 11.40
N ASP A 182 -8.24 -24.48 10.08
CA ASP A 182 -8.09 -25.51 9.05
C ASP A 182 -6.82 -25.30 8.20
N ALA A 183 -5.75 -24.77 8.81
CA ALA A 183 -4.49 -24.59 8.10
C ALA A 183 -3.86 -25.95 7.75
N ASP A 184 -3.38 -26.06 6.52
CA ASP A 184 -2.66 -27.22 6.02
C ASP A 184 -1.13 -27.10 6.19
N PHE A 185 -0.69 -26.23 7.10
CA PHE A 185 0.71 -26.00 7.50
C PHE A 185 0.81 -25.85 9.02
N PRO A 186 1.97 -26.25 9.62
CA PRO A 186 2.16 -26.15 11.07
C PRO A 186 2.34 -24.69 11.52
N TYR A 187 1.75 -24.38 12.67
CA TYR A 187 2.05 -23.17 13.44
C TYR A 187 3.10 -23.45 14.52
N VAL A 188 3.92 -22.43 14.81
CA VAL A 188 4.98 -22.44 15.83
C VAL A 188 4.78 -21.29 16.80
#